data_5981508604bc3cb1e3526520539da923
#
_entry.id   5981508604bc3cb1e3526520539da923
#
_cell.length_a   1.000
_cell.length_b   1.000
_cell.length_c   1.000
_cell.angle_alpha   90.00
_cell.angle_beta   90.00
_cell.angle_gamma   90.00
#
_symmetry.space_group_name_H-M   'P 1'
#
loop_
_entity.id
_entity.type
_entity.pdbx_description
1 polymer ?
#
loop_
_entity_poly.entity_id
_entity_poly.type
_entity_poly.pdbx_seq_one_letter_code
_entity_poly.pdbx_strand_id
1 'polypeptide(L)'
;MRFIPLDSMETPYLRLRPLTLADAPALFDQMLGDAGTMRDLPVLRHTGVAQTVEFVDEALRGWEDGSLIRYALECKETGRLTALIELKPRLPRVEIGVIISRHGGARRRRAGILALQELIDWLIEQPGVYRVFACCAVDGAAHSSMERLGFVQEALLTNHEPRPNRGLAAAHSYLYALTRPAAVPPEPPSEGVAWLRNTMQWDLADA
;
A
#
# COMPACT_ATOMS: atom_id res chain seq x y z
N MET A 1 -9.96 1.82 18.45
CA MET A 1 -9.79 3.06 17.67
C MET A 1 -10.01 2.71 16.21
N ARG A 2 -10.81 3.45 15.47
CA ARG A 2 -11.10 3.20 14.05
C ARG A 2 -10.26 4.15 13.20
N PHE A 3 -9.70 3.66 12.10
CA PHE A 3 -9.08 4.51 11.09
C PHE A 3 -10.16 5.34 10.37
N ILE A 4 -9.92 6.64 10.21
CA ILE A 4 -10.82 7.54 9.50
C ILE A 4 -10.14 7.91 8.19
N PRO A 5 -10.67 7.50 7.02
CA PRO A 5 -10.08 7.83 5.75
C PRO A 5 -10.20 9.34 5.45
N LEU A 6 -9.32 9.84 4.61
CA LEU A 6 -9.37 11.20 4.10
C LEU A 6 -10.46 11.30 3.03
N ASP A 7 -11.35 12.28 3.11
CA ASP A 7 -12.40 12.47 2.12
C ASP A 7 -11.85 12.84 0.75
N SER A 8 -10.87 13.74 0.71
CA SER A 8 -10.14 14.13 -0.50
C SER A 8 -8.87 14.90 -0.18
N MET A 9 -7.95 14.95 -1.14
CA MET A 9 -6.75 15.77 -1.06
C MET A 9 -6.46 16.37 -2.44
N GLU A 10 -6.06 17.62 -2.48
CA GLU A 10 -5.73 18.30 -3.73
C GLU A 10 -4.30 18.86 -3.71
N THR A 11 -3.57 18.55 -4.75
CA THR A 11 -2.31 19.20 -5.10
C THR A 11 -2.54 20.16 -6.27
N PRO A 12 -1.55 20.95 -6.68
CA PRO A 12 -1.70 21.83 -7.86
C PRO A 12 -2.18 21.12 -9.13
N TYR A 13 -1.81 19.84 -9.32
CA TYR A 13 -2.05 19.11 -10.56
C TYR A 13 -2.97 17.90 -10.41
N LEU A 14 -3.09 17.34 -9.23
CA LEU A 14 -3.77 16.08 -8.99
C LEU A 14 -4.81 16.24 -7.88
N ARG A 15 -5.85 15.41 -7.95
CA ARG A 15 -6.86 15.22 -6.91
C ARG A 15 -6.86 13.76 -6.49
N LEU A 16 -6.73 13.50 -5.21
CA LEU A 16 -7.01 12.23 -4.57
C LEU A 16 -8.47 12.22 -4.11
N ARG A 17 -9.23 11.21 -4.47
CA ARG A 17 -10.62 11.06 -4.08
C ARG A 17 -11.02 9.59 -3.96
N PRO A 18 -12.07 9.24 -3.20
CA PRO A 18 -12.63 7.90 -3.19
C PRO A 18 -12.96 7.42 -4.61
N LEU A 19 -12.92 6.10 -4.80
CA LEU A 19 -13.43 5.48 -6.02
C LEU A 19 -14.95 5.57 -6.10
N THR A 20 -15.46 5.60 -7.33
CA THR A 20 -16.88 5.45 -7.66
C THR A 20 -17.05 4.38 -8.73
N LEU A 21 -18.24 3.81 -8.85
CA LEU A 21 -18.52 2.83 -9.92
C LEU A 21 -18.29 3.40 -11.33
N ALA A 22 -18.45 4.72 -11.50
CA ALA A 22 -18.20 5.40 -12.77
C ALA A 22 -16.71 5.36 -13.18
N ASP A 23 -15.80 5.08 -12.25
CA ASP A 23 -14.35 4.98 -12.54
C ASP A 23 -13.96 3.64 -13.19
N ALA A 24 -14.81 2.61 -13.10
CA ALA A 24 -14.46 1.26 -13.51
C ALA A 24 -14.00 1.16 -14.99
N PRO A 25 -14.62 1.80 -15.99
CA PRO A 25 -14.12 1.76 -17.36
C PRO A 25 -12.72 2.39 -17.49
N ALA A 26 -12.51 3.56 -16.87
CA ALA A 26 -11.22 4.25 -16.92
C ALA A 26 -10.11 3.50 -16.17
N LEU A 27 -10.43 2.89 -15.03
CA LEU A 27 -9.50 2.03 -14.28
C LEU A 27 -9.11 0.80 -15.09
N PHE A 28 -10.06 0.17 -15.78
CA PHE A 28 -9.78 -0.97 -16.66
C PHE A 28 -8.83 -0.55 -17.78
N ASP A 29 -9.20 0.46 -18.55
CA ASP A 29 -8.44 0.88 -19.73
C ASP A 29 -7.03 1.40 -19.40
N GLN A 30 -6.89 2.12 -18.28
CA GLN A 30 -5.68 2.86 -17.98
C GLN A 30 -4.74 2.13 -17.01
N MET A 31 -5.22 1.10 -16.28
CA MET A 31 -4.46 0.41 -15.24
C MET A 31 -4.74 -1.08 -15.17
N LEU A 32 -5.92 -1.50 -14.68
CA LEU A 32 -6.18 -2.89 -14.29
C LEU A 32 -6.26 -3.86 -15.47
N GLY A 33 -6.63 -3.38 -16.67
CA GLY A 33 -6.60 -4.14 -17.92
C GLY A 33 -5.28 -4.03 -18.70
N ASP A 34 -4.39 -3.10 -18.32
CA ASP A 34 -3.12 -2.89 -19.02
C ASP A 34 -2.06 -3.89 -18.57
N ALA A 35 -1.58 -4.71 -19.51
CA ALA A 35 -0.60 -5.77 -19.22
C ALA A 35 0.73 -5.22 -18.69
N GLY A 36 1.14 -4.05 -19.16
CA GLY A 36 2.39 -3.44 -18.74
C GLY A 36 2.31 -2.87 -17.31
N THR A 37 1.19 -2.24 -16.95
CA THR A 37 0.93 -1.73 -15.60
C THR A 37 0.84 -2.87 -14.60
N MET A 38 0.14 -3.95 -14.94
CA MET A 38 -0.14 -5.06 -14.03
C MET A 38 0.98 -6.10 -13.94
N ARG A 39 2.01 -6.00 -14.78
CA ARG A 39 3.03 -7.04 -14.96
C ARG A 39 3.64 -7.56 -13.65
N ASP A 40 4.08 -6.64 -12.80
CA ASP A 40 4.85 -6.96 -11.57
C ASP A 40 4.02 -6.87 -10.29
N LEU A 41 2.68 -6.73 -10.42
CA LEU A 41 1.77 -6.65 -9.29
C LEU A 41 1.34 -8.05 -8.80
N PRO A 42 1.01 -8.19 -7.49
CA PRO A 42 0.59 -9.47 -6.92
C PRO A 42 -0.87 -9.84 -7.22
N VAL A 43 -1.55 -9.03 -8.03
CA VAL A 43 -2.95 -9.23 -8.43
C VAL A 43 -3.04 -9.54 -9.92
N LEU A 44 -3.98 -10.38 -10.30
CA LEU A 44 -4.18 -10.75 -11.70
C LEU A 44 -4.76 -9.57 -12.50
N ARG A 45 -4.25 -9.38 -13.72
CA ARG A 45 -4.79 -8.40 -14.66
C ARG A 45 -6.24 -8.72 -15.00
N HIS A 46 -7.08 -7.72 -15.00
CA HIS A 46 -8.47 -7.86 -15.42
C HIS A 46 -8.56 -8.11 -16.92
N THR A 47 -9.47 -8.97 -17.33
CA THR A 47 -9.73 -9.33 -18.73
C THR A 47 -10.99 -8.67 -19.26
N GLY A 48 -11.80 -8.04 -18.40
CA GLY A 48 -13.01 -7.31 -18.77
C GLY A 48 -13.41 -6.31 -17.68
N VAL A 49 -14.18 -5.30 -18.08
CA VAL A 49 -14.65 -4.21 -17.21
C VAL A 49 -15.47 -4.74 -16.01
N ALA A 50 -16.19 -5.85 -16.18
CA ALA A 50 -16.98 -6.44 -15.09
C ALA A 50 -16.14 -6.76 -13.85
N GLN A 51 -14.93 -7.30 -14.01
CA GLN A 51 -14.00 -7.55 -12.91
C GLN A 51 -13.57 -6.25 -12.22
N THR A 52 -13.45 -5.17 -13.00
CA THR A 52 -13.10 -3.84 -12.42
C THR A 52 -14.30 -3.25 -11.67
N VAL A 53 -15.52 -3.49 -12.12
CA VAL A 53 -16.73 -3.11 -11.36
C VAL A 53 -16.76 -3.82 -10.01
N GLU A 54 -16.52 -5.14 -9.97
CA GLU A 54 -16.45 -5.91 -8.72
C GLU A 54 -15.34 -5.40 -7.78
N PHE A 55 -14.19 -5.07 -8.36
CA PHE A 55 -13.06 -4.48 -7.62
C PHE A 55 -13.39 -3.12 -7.00
N VAL A 56 -14.14 -2.27 -7.71
CA VAL A 56 -14.60 -0.98 -7.18
C VAL A 56 -15.67 -1.18 -6.12
N ASP A 57 -16.61 -2.11 -6.34
CA ASP A 57 -17.66 -2.44 -5.37
C ASP A 57 -17.08 -2.98 -4.05
N GLU A 58 -16.02 -3.80 -4.11
CA GLU A 58 -15.24 -4.20 -2.93
C GLU A 58 -14.65 -2.97 -2.20
N ALA A 59 -14.12 -2.00 -2.94
CA ALA A 59 -13.57 -0.77 -2.36
C ALA A 59 -14.64 0.05 -1.64
N LEU A 60 -15.84 0.13 -2.18
CA LEU A 60 -16.96 0.85 -1.56
C LEU A 60 -17.38 0.18 -0.23
N ARG A 61 -17.48 -1.14 -0.20
CA ARG A 61 -17.77 -1.89 1.04
C ARG A 61 -16.66 -1.73 2.07
N GLY A 62 -15.39 -1.86 1.65
CA GLY A 62 -14.25 -1.69 2.55
C GLY A 62 -14.11 -0.27 3.10
N TRP A 63 -14.59 0.73 2.35
CA TRP A 63 -14.67 2.11 2.83
C TRP A 63 -15.64 2.27 3.99
N GLU A 64 -16.80 1.62 3.92
CA GLU A 64 -17.83 1.69 4.95
C GLU A 64 -17.35 1.13 6.30
N ASP A 65 -16.63 0.01 6.29
CA ASP A 65 -16.11 -0.64 7.50
C ASP A 65 -14.69 -0.19 7.89
N GLY A 66 -13.99 0.52 7.01
CA GLY A 66 -12.64 1.02 7.21
C GLY A 66 -11.54 -0.03 7.04
N SER A 67 -11.86 -1.20 6.47
CA SER A 67 -10.90 -2.30 6.27
C SER A 67 -10.04 -2.14 5.02
N LEU A 68 -10.60 -1.48 3.99
CA LEU A 68 -9.97 -1.30 2.68
C LEU A 68 -10.37 0.05 2.10
N ILE A 69 -9.41 0.94 1.93
CA ILE A 69 -9.63 2.27 1.39
C ILE A 69 -8.92 2.36 0.04
N ARG A 70 -9.68 2.61 -1.03
CA ARG A 70 -9.11 2.81 -2.36
C ARG A 70 -9.40 4.20 -2.89
N TYR A 71 -8.36 4.88 -3.31
CA TYR A 71 -8.43 6.21 -3.90
C TYR A 71 -8.06 6.19 -5.37
N ALA A 72 -8.78 7.00 -6.15
CA ALA A 72 -8.34 7.44 -7.46
C ALA A 72 -7.45 8.67 -7.33
N LEU A 73 -6.31 8.69 -8.00
CA LEU A 73 -5.49 9.88 -8.20
C LEU A 73 -5.76 10.41 -9.61
N GLU A 74 -6.46 11.52 -9.71
CA GLU A 74 -6.98 12.10 -10.94
C GLU A 74 -6.19 13.34 -11.34
N CYS A 75 -5.88 13.49 -12.62
CA CYS A 75 -5.30 14.70 -13.19
C CYS A 75 -6.37 15.78 -13.34
N LYS A 76 -6.23 16.91 -12.64
CA LYS A 76 -7.20 18.01 -12.64
C LYS A 76 -7.42 18.64 -14.02
N GLU A 77 -6.39 18.64 -14.85
CA GLU A 77 -6.45 19.22 -16.20
C GLU A 77 -7.23 18.34 -17.19
N THR A 78 -7.07 17.02 -17.09
CA THR A 78 -7.57 16.10 -18.11
C THR A 78 -8.66 15.14 -17.62
N GLY A 79 -8.95 15.10 -16.31
CA GLY A 79 -9.83 14.14 -15.69
C GLY A 79 -9.34 12.67 -15.75
N ARG A 80 -8.12 12.42 -16.28
CA ARG A 80 -7.60 11.05 -16.40
C ARG A 80 -7.07 10.55 -15.07
N LEU A 81 -7.32 9.27 -14.82
CA LEU A 81 -6.76 8.59 -13.66
C LEU A 81 -5.25 8.33 -13.90
N THR A 82 -4.43 8.71 -12.94
CA THR A 82 -2.96 8.57 -13.01
C THR A 82 -2.43 7.48 -12.11
N ALA A 83 -3.12 7.21 -11.00
CA ALA A 83 -2.82 6.11 -10.10
C ALA A 83 -4.08 5.67 -9.35
N LEU A 84 -4.02 4.44 -8.83
CA LEU A 84 -4.90 3.89 -7.83
C LEU A 84 -4.07 3.68 -6.57
N ILE A 85 -4.56 4.13 -5.42
CA ILE A 85 -3.89 3.96 -4.13
C ILE A 85 -4.81 3.13 -3.24
N GLU A 86 -4.25 2.09 -2.65
CA GLU A 86 -4.93 1.19 -1.72
C GLU A 86 -4.31 1.31 -0.34
N LEU A 87 -5.14 1.49 0.68
CA LEU A 87 -4.75 1.44 2.08
C LEU A 87 -5.48 0.30 2.76
N LYS A 88 -4.75 -0.51 3.53
CA LYS A 88 -5.29 -1.55 4.41
C LYS A 88 -4.95 -1.23 5.86
N PRO A 89 -5.80 -0.45 6.54
CA PRO A 89 -5.57 -0.07 7.92
C PRO A 89 -5.77 -1.25 8.86
N ARG A 90 -4.74 -1.54 9.65
CA ARG A 90 -4.78 -2.51 10.76
C ARG A 90 -3.97 -1.93 11.91
N LEU A 91 -4.53 -0.91 12.57
CA LEU A 91 -3.81 -0.18 13.60
C LEU A 91 -3.04 -1.10 14.56
N PRO A 92 -1.78 -0.80 14.87
CA PRO A 92 -1.07 0.48 14.66
C PRO A 92 -0.38 0.65 13.30
N ARG A 93 -0.66 -0.20 12.32
CA ARG A 93 -0.02 -0.17 10.98
C ARG A 93 -1.03 0.02 9.86
N VAL A 94 -0.55 0.62 8.76
CA VAL A 94 -1.28 0.75 7.50
C VAL A 94 -0.39 0.21 6.37
N GLU A 95 -0.90 -0.75 5.62
CA GLU A 95 -0.28 -1.17 4.37
C GLU A 95 -0.72 -0.23 3.25
N ILE A 96 0.22 0.22 2.42
CA ILE A 96 -0.07 1.03 1.24
C ILE A 96 0.33 0.29 -0.03
N GLY A 97 -0.60 0.20 -0.98
CA GLY A 97 -0.38 -0.29 -2.33
C GLY A 97 -0.62 0.83 -3.34
N VAL A 98 0.17 0.87 -4.41
CA VAL A 98 0.02 1.89 -5.47
C VAL A 98 0.14 1.25 -6.84
N ILE A 99 -0.87 1.46 -7.68
CA ILE A 99 -0.87 1.10 -9.10
C ILE A 99 -0.77 2.39 -9.89
N ILE A 100 0.34 2.56 -10.63
CA ILE A 100 0.59 3.78 -11.41
C ILE A 100 0.33 3.50 -12.89
N SER A 101 -0.56 4.28 -13.51
CA SER A 101 -0.79 4.20 -14.94
C SER A 101 0.49 4.49 -15.74
N ARG A 102 0.81 3.64 -16.72
CA ARG A 102 1.95 3.84 -17.62
C ARG A 102 1.69 4.96 -18.66
N HIS A 103 0.46 5.39 -18.80
CA HIS A 103 0.04 6.41 -19.78
C HIS A 103 0.33 7.85 -19.35
N GLY A 104 1.29 8.06 -18.43
CA GLY A 104 1.72 9.38 -17.92
C GLY A 104 3.18 9.69 -18.24
N GLY A 105 3.47 10.91 -18.76
CA GLY A 105 4.84 11.39 -18.97
C GLY A 105 5.58 11.72 -17.66
N ALA A 106 6.87 12.11 -17.78
CA ALA A 106 7.76 12.41 -16.65
C ALA A 106 7.22 13.49 -15.69
N ARG A 107 6.52 14.52 -16.22
CA ARG A 107 5.89 15.58 -15.42
C ARG A 107 4.82 15.02 -14.49
N ARG A 108 4.02 14.05 -14.97
CA ARG A 108 2.98 13.38 -14.16
C ARG A 108 3.57 12.49 -13.08
N ARG A 109 4.70 11.83 -13.34
CA ARG A 109 5.39 11.02 -12.32
C ARG A 109 5.85 11.88 -11.14
N ARG A 110 6.42 13.07 -11.41
CA ARG A 110 6.85 13.99 -10.35
C ARG A 110 5.67 14.49 -9.52
N ALA A 111 4.57 14.88 -10.17
CA ALA A 111 3.35 15.27 -9.48
C ALA A 111 2.75 14.13 -8.66
N GLY A 112 2.79 12.88 -9.16
CA GLY A 112 2.35 11.70 -8.43
C GLY A 112 3.17 11.41 -7.18
N ILE A 113 4.50 11.56 -7.23
CA ILE A 113 5.36 11.41 -6.05
C ILE A 113 5.04 12.47 -4.99
N LEU A 114 4.81 13.73 -5.39
CA LEU A 114 4.43 14.79 -4.45
C LEU A 114 3.07 14.50 -3.78
N ALA A 115 2.08 14.06 -4.57
CA ALA A 115 0.78 13.69 -4.00
C ALA A 115 0.86 12.49 -3.05
N LEU A 116 1.71 11.49 -3.37
CA LEU A 116 1.97 10.37 -2.49
C LEU A 116 2.69 10.82 -1.20
N GLN A 117 3.63 11.75 -1.30
CA GLN A 117 4.31 12.29 -0.12
C GLN A 117 3.32 12.95 0.82
N GLU A 118 2.45 13.84 0.31
CA GLU A 118 1.42 14.51 1.11
C GLU A 118 0.46 13.50 1.79
N LEU A 119 0.06 12.44 1.06
CA LEU A 119 -0.77 11.38 1.63
C LEU A 119 -0.04 10.59 2.73
N ILE A 120 1.24 10.26 2.52
CA ILE A 120 2.04 9.50 3.49
C ILE A 120 2.29 10.32 4.74
N ASP A 121 2.60 11.61 4.60
CA ASP A 121 2.78 12.54 5.71
C ASP A 121 1.48 12.65 6.53
N TRP A 122 0.34 12.78 5.84
CA TRP A 122 -0.96 12.74 6.50
C TRP A 122 -1.22 11.40 7.22
N LEU A 123 -0.89 10.26 6.58
CA LEU A 123 -1.11 8.93 7.15
C LEU A 123 -0.34 8.71 8.46
N ILE A 124 0.95 9.05 8.46
CA ILE A 124 1.81 8.80 9.63
C ILE A 124 1.45 9.69 10.83
N GLU A 125 0.78 10.81 10.58
CA GLU A 125 0.28 11.74 11.62
C GLU A 125 -1.06 11.30 12.22
N GLN A 126 -1.78 10.35 11.58
CA GLN A 126 -3.07 9.91 12.08
C GLN A 126 -2.96 9.27 13.47
N PRO A 127 -3.94 9.55 14.37
CA PRO A 127 -4.00 8.90 15.66
C PRO A 127 -4.01 7.37 15.53
N GLY A 128 -3.11 6.71 16.25
CA GLY A 128 -2.99 5.25 16.24
C GLY A 128 -2.20 4.66 15.06
N VAL A 129 -1.75 5.46 14.08
CA VAL A 129 -0.84 5.01 13.02
C VAL A 129 0.60 5.27 13.45
N TYR A 130 1.38 4.20 13.62
CA TYR A 130 2.79 4.24 13.98
C TYR A 130 3.69 3.67 12.90
N ARG A 131 3.09 3.04 11.90
CA ARG A 131 3.80 2.39 10.80
C ARG A 131 2.97 2.44 9.52
N VAL A 132 3.57 2.93 8.45
CA VAL A 132 3.10 2.78 7.07
C VAL A 132 4.10 1.89 6.36
N PHE A 133 3.64 0.85 5.64
CA PHE A 133 4.54 -0.08 4.98
C PHE A 133 4.01 -0.53 3.62
N ALA A 134 4.92 -0.97 2.77
CA ALA A 134 4.61 -1.52 1.46
C ALA A 134 5.55 -2.66 1.10
N CYS A 135 5.06 -3.61 0.29
CA CYS A 135 5.90 -4.62 -0.34
C CYS A 135 6.13 -4.27 -1.81
N CYS A 136 7.37 -4.39 -2.26
CA CYS A 136 7.77 -4.09 -3.64
C CYS A 136 8.48 -5.29 -4.26
N ALA A 137 8.13 -5.64 -5.50
CA ALA A 137 8.84 -6.68 -6.24
C ALA A 137 10.34 -6.36 -6.32
N VAL A 138 11.20 -7.35 -6.05
CA VAL A 138 12.67 -7.18 -6.02
C VAL A 138 13.22 -6.68 -7.36
N ASP A 139 12.65 -7.16 -8.46
CA ASP A 139 13.01 -6.79 -9.84
C ASP A 139 12.12 -5.68 -10.42
N GLY A 140 11.31 -5.02 -9.56
CA GLY A 140 10.44 -3.91 -9.94
C GLY A 140 11.15 -2.55 -9.91
N ALA A 141 10.48 -1.52 -10.42
CA ALA A 141 11.01 -0.16 -10.49
C ALA A 141 10.65 0.74 -9.29
N ALA A 142 9.99 0.18 -8.25
CA ALA A 142 9.42 0.97 -7.15
C ALA A 142 10.47 1.46 -6.12
N HIS A 143 11.63 0.79 -6.03
CA HIS A 143 12.64 1.02 -4.96
C HIS A 143 13.04 2.48 -4.80
N SER A 144 13.48 3.14 -5.88
CA SER A 144 13.91 4.53 -5.84
C SER A 144 12.77 5.50 -5.47
N SER A 145 11.52 5.12 -5.69
CA SER A 145 10.36 5.89 -5.27
C SER A 145 10.10 5.73 -3.78
N MET A 146 10.25 4.51 -3.23
CA MET A 146 10.08 4.26 -1.80
C MET A 146 11.10 5.05 -0.97
N GLU A 147 12.38 5.02 -1.37
CA GLU A 147 13.44 5.77 -0.70
C GLU A 147 13.19 7.29 -0.73
N ARG A 148 12.73 7.83 -1.88
CA ARG A 148 12.38 9.26 -2.02
C ARG A 148 11.20 9.66 -1.15
N LEU A 149 10.27 8.74 -0.88
CA LEU A 149 9.12 8.93 0.01
C LEU A 149 9.49 8.73 1.49
N GLY A 150 10.77 8.54 1.82
CA GLY A 150 11.27 8.40 3.18
C GLY A 150 11.13 7.01 3.79
N PHE A 151 10.73 6.00 3.00
CA PHE A 151 10.67 4.63 3.49
C PHE A 151 12.06 4.02 3.59
N VAL A 152 12.25 3.19 4.61
CA VAL A 152 13.45 2.39 4.83
C VAL A 152 13.17 0.94 4.44
N GLN A 153 14.09 0.32 3.68
CA GLN A 153 14.03 -1.11 3.41
C GLN A 153 14.42 -1.88 4.67
N GLU A 154 13.49 -2.67 5.21
CA GLU A 154 13.71 -3.43 6.44
C GLU A 154 14.05 -4.90 6.18
N ALA A 155 13.52 -5.49 5.12
CA ALA A 155 13.72 -6.91 4.86
C ALA A 155 13.58 -7.30 3.38
N LEU A 156 14.21 -8.43 3.04
CA LEU A 156 13.88 -9.24 1.86
C LEU A 156 12.95 -10.37 2.30
N LEU A 157 11.75 -10.37 1.78
CA LEU A 157 10.73 -11.41 2.03
C LEU A 157 10.81 -12.46 0.93
N THR A 158 11.26 -13.66 1.27
CA THR A 158 11.44 -14.76 0.31
C THR A 158 10.11 -15.42 -0.02
N ASN A 159 9.80 -15.60 -1.32
CA ASN A 159 8.56 -16.23 -1.81
C ASN A 159 7.29 -15.63 -1.18
N HIS A 160 7.25 -14.32 -1.04
CA HIS A 160 6.25 -13.61 -0.26
C HIS A 160 4.93 -13.39 -1.00
N GLU A 161 5.00 -13.07 -2.29
CA GLU A 161 3.84 -12.71 -3.09
C GLU A 161 3.85 -13.39 -4.45
N PRO A 162 2.69 -13.73 -5.03
CA PRO A 162 2.61 -14.19 -6.41
C PRO A 162 2.92 -13.04 -7.39
N ARG A 163 3.30 -13.40 -8.61
CA ARG A 163 3.33 -12.50 -9.78
C ARG A 163 2.54 -13.18 -10.91
N PRO A 164 1.20 -13.20 -10.80
CA PRO A 164 0.36 -14.02 -11.67
C PRO A 164 0.45 -13.59 -13.14
N ASN A 165 0.68 -12.30 -13.42
CA ASN A 165 0.84 -11.80 -14.78
C ASN A 165 2.19 -12.17 -15.42
N ARG A 166 3.09 -12.78 -14.64
CA ARG A 166 4.36 -13.37 -15.09
C ARG A 166 4.37 -14.89 -14.97
N GLY A 167 3.24 -15.50 -14.56
CA GLY A 167 3.15 -16.94 -14.33
C GLY A 167 3.92 -17.44 -13.11
N LEU A 168 4.27 -16.56 -12.16
CA LEU A 168 5.01 -16.93 -10.96
C LEU A 168 4.06 -17.10 -9.78
N ALA A 169 4.02 -18.33 -9.21
CA ALA A 169 3.22 -18.64 -8.03
C ALA A 169 3.75 -17.94 -6.76
N ALA A 170 5.06 -17.70 -6.70
CA ALA A 170 5.70 -16.97 -5.60
C ALA A 170 6.93 -16.22 -6.13
N ALA A 171 7.18 -15.05 -5.57
CA ALA A 171 8.34 -14.22 -5.87
C ALA A 171 8.81 -13.47 -4.62
N HIS A 172 10.05 -13.01 -4.63
CA HIS A 172 10.60 -12.22 -3.55
C HIS A 172 10.09 -10.79 -3.59
N SER A 173 9.91 -10.19 -2.41
CA SER A 173 9.52 -8.79 -2.25
C SER A 173 10.42 -8.13 -1.21
N TYR A 174 10.77 -6.86 -1.42
CA TYR A 174 11.33 -6.03 -0.35
C TYR A 174 10.20 -5.45 0.50
N LEU A 175 10.38 -5.47 1.80
CA LEU A 175 9.55 -4.76 2.76
C LEU A 175 10.14 -3.37 3.01
N TYR A 176 9.36 -2.36 2.72
CA TYR A 176 9.66 -0.96 3.02
C TYR A 176 8.72 -0.43 4.08
N ALA A 177 9.25 0.36 5.03
CA ALA A 177 8.43 0.96 6.07
C ALA A 177 8.86 2.39 6.41
N LEU A 178 7.87 3.19 6.78
CA LEU A 178 8.01 4.47 7.45
C LEU A 178 7.39 4.34 8.84
N THR A 179 8.15 4.68 9.88
CA THR A 179 7.69 4.56 11.27
C THR A 179 7.87 5.87 12.01
N ARG A 180 7.02 6.09 13.01
CA ARG A 180 7.24 7.12 14.02
C ARG A 180 7.51 6.49 15.38
N PRO A 181 8.25 7.15 16.28
CA PRO A 181 8.45 6.66 17.65
C PRO A 181 7.11 6.45 18.36
N ALA A 182 6.98 5.38 19.13
CA ALA A 182 5.83 5.21 20.02
C ALA A 182 5.81 6.36 21.06
N ALA A 183 4.62 6.85 21.35
CA ALA A 183 4.46 7.96 22.31
C ALA A 183 4.87 7.58 23.74
N VAL A 184 4.85 6.27 24.06
CA VAL A 184 5.26 5.72 25.36
C VAL A 184 6.25 4.58 25.07
N PRO A 185 7.43 4.57 25.69
CA PRO A 185 8.32 3.42 25.62
C PRO A 185 7.56 2.17 26.09
N PRO A 186 7.80 0.98 25.53
CA PRO A 186 7.21 -0.22 26.06
C PRO A 186 7.62 -0.35 27.53
N GLU A 187 6.65 -0.56 28.41
CA GLU A 187 6.95 -0.91 29.80
C GLU A 187 7.86 -2.13 29.80
N PRO A 188 8.87 -2.16 30.65
CA PRO A 188 9.67 -3.35 30.81
C PRO A 188 8.71 -4.51 31.14
N PRO A 189 8.94 -5.71 30.59
CA PRO A 189 8.08 -6.85 30.86
C PRO A 189 7.90 -7.01 32.37
N SER A 190 6.67 -7.04 32.83
CA SER A 190 6.35 -7.29 34.24
C SER A 190 7.11 -8.53 34.71
N GLU A 191 7.48 -8.58 36.00
CA GLU A 191 8.24 -9.70 36.58
C GLU A 191 7.65 -11.08 36.24
N GLY A 192 6.32 -11.16 35.99
CA GLY A 192 5.65 -12.36 35.51
C GLY A 192 6.11 -12.86 34.12
N VAL A 193 6.68 -12.03 33.26
CA VAL A 193 7.23 -12.47 31.96
C VAL A 193 8.70 -12.86 32.08
N ALA A 194 9.42 -12.42 33.12
CA ALA A 194 10.81 -12.80 33.37
C ALA A 194 10.95 -14.30 33.71
N TRP A 195 9.98 -14.90 34.38
CA TRP A 195 10.02 -16.34 34.69
C TRP A 195 9.81 -17.21 33.43
N LEU A 196 9.04 -16.73 32.41
CA LEU A 196 8.86 -17.45 31.15
C LEU A 196 10.16 -17.57 30.36
N ARG A 197 11.06 -16.59 30.45
CA ARG A 197 12.41 -16.69 29.85
C ARG A 197 13.30 -17.69 30.57
N ASN A 198 13.17 -17.82 31.90
CA ASN A 198 13.95 -18.77 32.68
C ASN A 198 13.43 -20.22 32.58
N THR A 199 12.14 -20.40 32.33
CA THR A 199 11.54 -21.75 32.14
C THR A 199 11.66 -22.25 30.69
N MET A 200 12.04 -21.41 29.72
CA MET A 200 12.34 -21.82 28.35
C MET A 200 13.84 -22.07 28.06
N GLN A 201 14.71 -22.11 29.07
CA GLN A 201 16.00 -22.75 28.94
C GLN A 201 15.76 -24.26 28.86
N TRP A 202 15.60 -24.75 27.65
CA TRP A 202 15.66 -26.17 27.33
C TRP A 202 17.05 -26.64 27.70
N ASP A 203 17.15 -27.50 28.71
CA ASP A 203 18.35 -28.26 28.99
C ASP A 203 18.66 -29.14 27.77
N LEU A 204 19.54 -28.67 26.90
CA LEU A 204 20.17 -29.44 25.82
C LEU A 204 21.35 -30.27 26.37
N ALA A 205 21.31 -30.64 27.64
CA ALA A 205 22.40 -31.34 28.30
C ALA A 205 22.13 -32.82 28.58
N ASP A 206 21.13 -33.44 27.93
CA ASP A 206 20.95 -34.91 28.01
C ASP A 206 20.39 -35.44 26.69
N ALA A 207 21.28 -35.57 25.66
CA ALA A 207 21.10 -36.48 24.53
C ALA A 207 22.45 -36.89 23.95
#